data_627f4a9d6cdaaccaf0f82ae36987b4d8
#
_entry.id   627f4a9d6cdaaccaf0f82ae36987b4d8
#
_cell.length_a   1.000
_cell.length_b   1.000
_cell.length_c   1.000
_cell.angle_alpha   90.00
_cell.angle_beta   90.00
_cell.angle_gamma   90.00
#
_symmetry.space_group_name_H-M   'P 1'
#
loop_
_entity.id
_entity.type
_entity.pdbx_description
1 polymer ?
#
loop_
_entity_poly.entity_id
_entity_poly.type
_entity_poly.pdbx_seq_one_letter_code
_entity_poly.pdbx_strand_id
1 'polypeptide(L)'
;MGHFGLSLEEEKSRLIEFGRYAKERCSKSGTKPGTFTFLGFTHYCSKSKNGRFRVKRKTSKKKFAKKCREINQLMGHMKTWTLKEITAKLNQILTGYYHYYGITDNTERITAFRYHVMKSLFYCLNRRSQKKSYNWVEFLNMIDNSYPLVRPRIYVSVYN
;
A
#
# COMPACT_ATOMS: atom_id res chain seq x y z
N MET A 1 -3.20 34.24 -11.02
CA MET A 1 -3.91 33.86 -9.77
C MET A 1 -4.36 35.06 -8.94
N GLY A 2 -3.90 36.25 -9.19
CA GLY A 2 -4.31 37.46 -8.45
C GLY A 2 -5.79 37.85 -8.54
N HIS A 3 -6.53 37.42 -9.56
CA HIS A 3 -7.96 37.70 -9.70
C HIS A 3 -8.86 37.08 -8.61
N PHE A 4 -8.37 36.08 -7.88
CA PHE A 4 -9.15 35.35 -6.85
C PHE A 4 -8.58 35.57 -5.43
N GLY A 5 -7.67 36.52 -5.22
CA GLY A 5 -7.07 36.75 -3.89
C GLY A 5 -6.26 35.55 -3.34
N LEU A 6 -5.87 34.60 -4.20
CA LEU A 6 -5.11 33.43 -3.81
C LEU A 6 -3.61 33.70 -3.90
N SER A 7 -2.90 33.57 -2.80
CA SER A 7 -1.44 33.61 -2.73
C SER A 7 -0.87 32.19 -2.77
N LEU A 8 0.23 32.01 -3.51
CA LEU A 8 0.96 30.75 -3.54
C LEU A 8 1.94 30.72 -2.36
N GLU A 9 1.85 29.67 -1.54
CA GLU A 9 2.79 29.48 -0.43
C GLU A 9 4.08 28.83 -0.99
N GLU A 10 5.12 29.64 -1.16
CA GLU A 10 6.37 29.23 -1.84
C GLU A 10 7.07 28.07 -1.13
N GLU A 11 7.05 28.05 0.19
CA GLU A 11 7.65 26.95 0.99
C GLU A 11 7.01 25.58 0.77
N LYS A 12 5.72 25.54 0.36
CA LYS A 12 4.99 24.31 0.06
C LYS A 12 4.89 24.01 -1.44
N SER A 13 5.35 24.96 -2.27
CA SER A 13 5.31 24.83 -3.73
C SER A 13 6.60 24.18 -4.24
N ARG A 14 6.46 23.19 -5.10
CA ARG A 14 7.60 22.47 -5.68
C ARG A 14 7.43 22.30 -7.18
N LEU A 15 8.38 22.80 -7.94
CA LEU A 15 8.50 22.49 -9.35
C LEU A 15 9.15 21.12 -9.53
N ILE A 16 8.53 20.25 -10.33
CA ILE A 16 9.05 18.92 -10.62
C ILE A 16 9.11 18.68 -12.12
N GLU A 17 10.20 18.07 -12.58
CA GLU A 17 10.30 17.58 -13.94
C GLU A 17 9.50 16.28 -14.07
N PHE A 18 8.36 16.36 -14.79
CA PHE A 18 7.40 15.28 -14.92
C PHE A 18 6.83 15.21 -16.34
N GLY A 19 6.47 14.04 -16.82
CA GLY A 19 5.83 13.88 -18.11
C GLY A 19 6.60 13.00 -19.09
N ARG A 20 6.12 12.96 -20.35
CA ARG A 20 6.60 12.03 -21.39
C ARG A 20 8.11 12.14 -21.66
N TYR A 21 8.63 13.35 -21.71
CA TYR A 21 10.03 13.64 -22.03
C TYR A 21 10.92 13.85 -20.80
N ALA A 22 10.33 13.77 -19.59
CA ALA A 22 11.07 14.01 -18.35
C ALA A 22 12.26 13.04 -18.19
N LYS A 23 12.11 11.79 -18.63
CA LYS A 23 13.20 10.80 -18.56
C LYS A 23 14.39 11.18 -19.42
N GLU A 24 14.15 11.68 -20.63
CA GLU A 24 15.22 12.09 -21.57
C GLU A 24 15.92 13.34 -21.06
N ARG A 25 15.15 14.33 -20.59
CA ARG A 25 15.70 15.57 -20.02
C ARG A 25 16.53 15.31 -18.76
N CYS A 26 15.98 14.52 -17.84
CA CYS A 26 16.68 14.16 -16.62
C CYS A 26 17.90 13.28 -16.85
N SER A 27 17.90 12.41 -17.89
CA SER A 27 19.06 11.58 -18.25
C SER A 27 20.26 12.43 -18.64
N LYS A 28 20.05 13.53 -19.38
CA LYS A 28 21.11 14.49 -19.76
C LYS A 28 21.75 15.18 -18.56
N SER A 29 21.00 15.38 -17.48
CA SER A 29 21.47 15.99 -16.22
C SER A 29 21.83 14.99 -15.13
N GLY A 30 21.86 13.68 -15.44
CA GLY A 30 22.16 12.62 -14.45
C GLY A 30 21.11 12.45 -13.35
N THR A 31 19.92 13.04 -13.50
CA THR A 31 18.83 13.00 -12.50
C THR A 31 17.73 12.01 -12.88
N LYS A 32 16.76 11.84 -12.00
CA LYS A 32 15.55 11.02 -12.26
C LYS A 32 14.32 11.91 -12.34
N PRO A 33 13.32 11.55 -13.18
CA PRO A 33 12.04 12.23 -13.21
C PRO A 33 11.44 12.38 -11.82
N GLY A 34 10.86 13.56 -11.55
CA GLY A 34 10.21 13.84 -10.29
C GLY A 34 9.03 12.90 -10.02
N THR A 35 8.65 12.80 -8.77
CA THR A 35 7.44 12.10 -8.33
C THR A 35 6.65 13.02 -7.42
N PHE A 36 5.34 12.92 -7.44
CA PHE A 36 4.48 13.64 -6.50
C PHE A 36 3.48 12.73 -5.83
N THR A 37 3.02 13.15 -4.67
CA THR A 37 2.01 12.39 -3.91
C THR A 37 0.69 13.16 -3.91
N PHE A 38 -0.36 12.48 -4.38
CA PHE A 38 -1.70 13.02 -4.41
C PHE A 38 -2.69 11.93 -3.96
N LEU A 39 -3.65 12.26 -3.11
CA LEU A 39 -4.66 11.36 -2.55
C LEU A 39 -4.10 10.02 -2.02
N GLY A 40 -2.94 10.08 -1.36
CA GLY A 40 -2.31 8.88 -0.79
C GLY A 40 -1.53 8.00 -1.77
N PHE A 41 -1.48 8.38 -3.06
CA PHE A 41 -0.70 7.70 -4.09
C PHE A 41 0.51 8.54 -4.50
N THR A 42 1.63 7.86 -4.71
CA THR A 42 2.80 8.43 -5.40
C THR A 42 2.66 8.17 -6.90
N HIS A 43 2.66 9.25 -7.68
CA HIS A 43 2.64 9.23 -9.13
C HIS A 43 4.07 9.31 -9.66
N TYR A 44 4.39 8.49 -10.67
CA TYR A 44 5.73 8.43 -11.26
C TYR A 44 5.69 8.10 -12.75
N CYS A 45 6.67 8.62 -13.48
CA CYS A 45 6.85 8.35 -14.90
C CYS A 45 7.32 6.90 -15.11
N SER A 46 6.66 6.18 -16.01
CA SER A 46 6.97 4.79 -16.33
C SER A 46 6.65 4.48 -17.79
N LYS A 47 6.77 3.22 -18.17
CA LYS A 47 6.39 2.70 -19.48
C LYS A 47 5.37 1.57 -19.34
N SER A 48 4.49 1.41 -20.32
CA SER A 48 3.64 0.23 -20.50
C SER A 48 4.48 -0.97 -20.93
N LYS A 49 3.87 -2.16 -20.96
CA LYS A 49 4.53 -3.36 -21.54
C LYS A 49 4.99 -3.14 -22.99
N ASN A 50 4.26 -2.32 -23.76
CA ASN A 50 4.55 -1.98 -25.14
C ASN A 50 5.49 -0.77 -25.28
N GLY A 51 6.21 -0.38 -24.25
CA GLY A 51 7.19 0.72 -24.27
C GLY A 51 6.60 2.13 -24.27
N ARG A 52 5.28 2.31 -24.40
CA ARG A 52 4.64 3.62 -24.43
C ARG A 52 4.73 4.30 -23.06
N PHE A 53 4.90 5.61 -23.05
CA PHE A 53 4.90 6.40 -21.82
C PHE A 53 3.61 6.22 -21.02
N ARG A 54 3.76 6.13 -19.71
CA ARG A 54 2.64 5.97 -18.79
C ARG A 54 2.95 6.56 -17.42
N VAL A 55 1.97 7.22 -16.83
CA VAL A 55 2.01 7.61 -15.42
C VAL A 55 1.46 6.46 -14.60
N LYS A 56 2.29 5.87 -13.77
CA LYS A 56 1.89 4.82 -12.83
C LYS A 56 1.67 5.38 -11.43
N ARG A 57 0.88 4.66 -10.65
CA ARG A 57 0.50 5.01 -9.29
C ARG A 57 0.85 3.88 -8.35
N LYS A 58 1.34 4.22 -7.16
CA LYS A 58 1.53 3.27 -6.06
C LYS A 58 1.17 3.93 -4.73
N THR A 59 0.71 3.16 -3.76
CA THR A 59 0.47 3.66 -2.40
C THR A 59 1.70 4.39 -1.90
N SER A 60 1.54 5.61 -1.40
CA SER A 60 2.67 6.42 -0.92
C SER A 60 3.33 5.75 0.28
N LYS A 61 4.66 5.87 0.38
CA LYS A 61 5.47 5.27 1.45
C LYS A 61 4.95 5.68 2.85
N LYS A 62 4.59 6.96 3.00
CA LYS A 62 4.07 7.50 4.28
C LYS A 62 2.74 6.84 4.68
N LYS A 63 1.78 6.73 3.75
CA LYS A 63 0.46 6.11 4.01
C LYS A 63 0.58 4.60 4.24
N PHE A 64 1.40 3.91 3.46
CA PHE A 64 1.68 2.49 3.65
C PHE A 64 2.28 2.21 5.03
N ALA A 65 3.34 2.91 5.41
CA ALA A 65 3.99 2.75 6.71
C ALA A 65 3.06 3.09 7.88
N LYS A 66 2.23 4.15 7.73
CA LYS A 66 1.21 4.49 8.72
C LYS A 66 0.24 3.32 8.92
N LYS A 67 -0.28 2.75 7.81
CA LYS A 67 -1.25 1.65 7.90
C LYS A 67 -0.65 0.37 8.49
N CYS A 68 0.62 0.07 8.18
CA CYS A 68 1.33 -1.04 8.82
C CYS A 68 1.48 -0.85 10.33
N ARG A 69 1.80 0.36 10.80
CA ARG A 69 1.85 0.66 12.24
C ARG A 69 0.50 0.50 12.94
N GLU A 70 -0.58 0.98 12.30
CA GLU A 70 -1.96 0.81 12.82
C GLU A 70 -2.30 -0.68 13.00
N ILE A 71 -1.93 -1.55 12.04
CA ILE A 71 -2.10 -3.00 12.16
C ILE A 71 -1.32 -3.56 13.35
N ASN A 72 -0.06 -3.18 13.52
CA ASN A 72 0.76 -3.67 14.64
C ASN A 72 0.19 -3.23 16.00
N GLN A 73 -0.29 -2.00 16.11
CA GLN A 73 -0.96 -1.51 17.32
C GLN A 73 -2.26 -2.29 17.58
N LEU A 74 -3.08 -2.49 16.55
CA LEU A 74 -4.32 -3.25 16.65
C LEU A 74 -4.08 -4.69 17.12
N MET A 75 -3.03 -5.35 16.60
CA MET A 75 -2.63 -6.69 17.06
C MET A 75 -2.30 -6.72 18.55
N GLY A 76 -1.75 -5.64 19.09
CA GLY A 76 -1.49 -5.50 20.53
C GLY A 76 -2.78 -5.53 21.36
N HIS A 77 -3.85 -4.91 20.87
CA HIS A 77 -5.14 -4.86 21.55
C HIS A 77 -5.95 -6.16 21.39
N MET A 78 -5.73 -6.91 20.32
CA MET A 78 -6.47 -8.14 20.02
C MET A 78 -5.84 -9.41 20.61
N LYS A 79 -4.92 -9.30 21.57
CA LYS A 79 -4.22 -10.47 22.14
C LYS A 79 -5.16 -11.47 22.82
N THR A 80 -6.27 -11.01 23.39
CA THR A 80 -7.26 -11.85 24.09
C THR A 80 -8.42 -12.33 23.20
N TRP A 81 -8.49 -11.82 21.97
CA TRP A 81 -9.58 -12.15 21.06
C TRP A 81 -9.45 -13.56 20.49
N THR A 82 -10.57 -14.17 20.13
CA THR A 82 -10.57 -15.41 19.38
C THR A 82 -10.00 -15.22 17.97
N LEU A 83 -9.46 -16.26 17.38
CA LEU A 83 -8.92 -16.18 16.01
C LEU A 83 -9.99 -15.79 14.99
N LYS A 84 -11.24 -16.24 15.20
CA LYS A 84 -12.40 -15.89 14.36
C LYS A 84 -12.68 -14.38 14.39
N GLU A 85 -12.69 -13.77 15.56
CA GLU A 85 -12.89 -12.32 15.71
C GLU A 85 -11.75 -11.51 15.08
N ILE A 86 -10.50 -11.95 15.30
CA ILE A 86 -9.33 -11.28 14.71
C ILE A 86 -9.41 -11.32 13.19
N THR A 87 -9.64 -12.49 12.60
CA THR A 87 -9.68 -12.63 11.14
C THR A 87 -10.86 -11.87 10.53
N ALA A 88 -12.01 -11.83 11.19
CA ALA A 88 -13.15 -11.00 10.77
C ALA A 88 -12.76 -9.50 10.75
N LYS A 89 -12.11 -9.01 11.81
CA LYS A 89 -11.64 -7.61 11.88
C LYS A 89 -10.60 -7.29 10.84
N LEU A 90 -9.63 -8.19 10.63
CA LEU A 90 -8.61 -8.03 9.61
C LEU A 90 -9.20 -8.03 8.20
N ASN A 91 -10.17 -8.88 7.93
CA ASN A 91 -10.87 -8.91 6.64
C ASN A 91 -11.62 -7.61 6.36
N GLN A 92 -12.27 -7.03 7.35
CA GLN A 92 -12.89 -5.71 7.23
C GLN A 92 -11.86 -4.63 6.83
N ILE A 93 -10.69 -4.62 7.48
CA ILE A 93 -9.61 -3.66 7.21
C ILE A 93 -9.00 -3.89 5.83
N LEU A 94 -8.72 -5.16 5.47
CA LEU A 94 -8.15 -5.52 4.18
C LEU A 94 -9.10 -5.14 3.03
N THR A 95 -10.39 -5.44 3.17
CA THR A 95 -11.40 -5.08 2.18
C THR A 95 -11.45 -3.57 1.97
N GLY A 96 -11.56 -2.78 3.03
CA GLY A 96 -11.55 -1.32 2.93
C GLY A 96 -10.24 -0.78 2.32
N TYR A 97 -9.10 -1.38 2.66
CA TYR A 97 -7.81 -1.03 2.07
C TYR A 97 -7.76 -1.33 0.57
N TYR A 98 -8.29 -2.48 0.13
CA TYR A 98 -8.30 -2.86 -1.28
C TYR A 98 -9.30 -2.03 -2.09
N HIS A 99 -10.45 -1.66 -1.54
CA HIS A 99 -11.39 -0.76 -2.19
C HIS A 99 -10.76 0.61 -2.50
N TYR A 100 -9.95 1.14 -1.58
CA TYR A 100 -9.30 2.43 -1.79
C TYR A 100 -8.01 2.33 -2.64
N TYR A 101 -7.16 1.35 -2.35
CA TYR A 101 -5.84 1.23 -2.98
C TYR A 101 -5.77 0.20 -4.10
N GLY A 102 -6.83 -0.56 -4.36
CA GLY A 102 -6.90 -1.59 -5.39
C GLY A 102 -7.11 -1.01 -6.79
N ILE A 103 -6.18 -0.20 -7.24
CA ILE A 103 -6.14 0.38 -8.59
C ILE A 103 -5.04 -0.26 -9.42
N THR A 104 -5.18 -0.17 -10.74
CA THR A 104 -4.15 -0.63 -11.70
C THR A 104 -2.77 -0.05 -11.32
N ASP A 105 -1.71 -0.83 -11.50
CA ASP A 105 -0.30 -0.56 -11.16
C ASP A 105 0.04 -0.63 -9.65
N ASN A 106 -0.93 -0.82 -8.74
CA ASN A 106 -0.67 -0.85 -7.30
C ASN A 106 -0.71 -2.27 -6.69
N THR A 107 -0.77 -3.32 -7.50
CA THR A 107 -0.86 -4.72 -7.06
C THR A 107 0.23 -5.10 -6.07
N GLU A 108 1.48 -4.73 -6.33
CA GLU A 108 2.61 -5.01 -5.42
C GLU A 108 2.39 -4.45 -4.02
N ARG A 109 1.85 -3.22 -3.91
CA ARG A 109 1.65 -2.56 -2.62
C ARG A 109 0.50 -3.16 -1.82
N ILE A 110 -0.61 -3.50 -2.48
CA ILE A 110 -1.73 -4.15 -1.80
C ILE A 110 -1.38 -5.59 -1.39
N THR A 111 -0.58 -6.30 -2.19
CA THR A 111 -0.05 -7.62 -1.84
C THR A 111 0.94 -7.55 -0.67
N ALA A 112 1.86 -6.59 -0.70
CA ALA A 112 2.79 -6.35 0.40
C ALA A 112 2.06 -6.00 1.71
N PHE A 113 0.95 -5.26 1.62
CA PHE A 113 0.13 -4.97 2.80
C PHE A 113 -0.53 -6.23 3.38
N ARG A 114 -1.12 -7.10 2.53
CA ARG A 114 -1.64 -8.39 2.99
C ARG A 114 -0.56 -9.22 3.66
N TYR A 115 0.61 -9.32 3.05
CA TYR A 115 1.74 -10.05 3.65
C TYR A 115 2.14 -9.49 5.02
N HIS A 116 2.18 -8.16 5.18
CA HIS A 116 2.44 -7.52 6.47
C HIS A 116 1.39 -7.90 7.51
N VAL A 117 0.09 -7.88 7.15
CA VAL A 117 -1.01 -8.28 8.03
C VAL A 117 -0.86 -9.74 8.47
N MET A 118 -0.58 -10.66 7.54
CA MET A 118 -0.33 -12.07 7.83
C MET A 118 0.85 -12.26 8.79
N LYS A 119 1.95 -11.57 8.52
CA LYS A 119 3.15 -11.62 9.37
C LYS A 119 2.88 -11.09 10.78
N SER A 120 2.13 -9.99 10.89
CA SER A 120 1.74 -9.41 12.18
C SER A 120 0.82 -10.36 12.97
N LEU A 121 -0.12 -11.03 12.28
CA LEU A 121 -0.98 -12.04 12.90
C LEU A 121 -0.17 -13.26 13.38
N PHE A 122 0.73 -13.78 12.55
CA PHE A 122 1.62 -14.87 12.91
C PHE A 122 2.42 -14.58 14.20
N TYR A 123 3.02 -13.40 14.29
CA TYR A 123 3.73 -13.00 15.49
C TYR A 123 2.81 -12.80 16.70
N CYS A 124 1.61 -12.26 16.47
CA CYS A 124 0.62 -12.10 17.54
C CYS A 124 0.23 -13.45 18.14
N LEU A 125 -0.07 -14.46 17.31
CA LEU A 125 -0.46 -15.80 17.77
C LEU A 125 0.68 -16.49 18.50
N ASN A 126 1.90 -16.44 17.97
CA ASN A 126 3.07 -17.07 18.60
C ASN A 126 3.52 -16.39 19.90
N ARG A 127 3.10 -15.15 20.16
CA ARG A 127 3.36 -14.44 21.42
C ARG A 127 2.31 -14.69 22.51
N ARG A 128 1.18 -15.34 22.19
CA ARG A 128 0.16 -15.68 23.18
C ARG A 128 0.55 -16.84 24.07
N SER A 129 1.46 -17.68 23.60
CA SER A 129 1.99 -18.83 24.34
C SER A 129 3.50 -18.71 24.42
N GLN A 130 4.08 -19.15 25.54
CA GLN A 130 5.54 -19.29 25.67
C GLN A 130 6.11 -20.36 24.75
N LYS A 131 5.27 -21.32 24.31
CA LYS A 131 5.59 -22.29 23.26
C LYS A 131 5.23 -21.67 21.91
N LYS A 132 6.15 -21.65 20.94
CA LYS A 132 5.85 -21.28 19.54
C LYS A 132 4.78 -22.24 19.00
N SER A 133 3.52 -21.76 18.97
CA SER A 133 2.35 -22.62 18.64
C SER A 133 2.27 -22.98 17.17
N TYR A 134 2.86 -22.18 16.29
CA TYR A 134 2.80 -22.37 14.84
C TYR A 134 4.16 -22.14 14.19
N ASN A 135 4.55 -23.04 13.29
CA ASN A 135 5.52 -22.70 12.25
C ASN A 135 4.82 -21.96 11.09
N TRP A 136 5.58 -21.41 10.15
CA TRP A 136 5.01 -20.60 9.08
C TRP A 136 4.11 -21.41 8.13
N VAL A 137 4.45 -22.68 7.87
CA VAL A 137 3.67 -23.56 6.98
C VAL A 137 2.33 -23.92 7.62
N GLU A 138 2.32 -24.33 8.88
CA GLU A 138 1.11 -24.62 9.65
C GLU A 138 0.20 -23.39 9.74
N PHE A 139 0.78 -22.22 9.96
CA PHE A 139 0.05 -20.96 9.98
C PHE A 139 -0.61 -20.67 8.62
N LEU A 140 0.11 -20.82 7.50
CA LEU A 140 -0.46 -20.63 6.18
C LEU A 140 -1.60 -21.60 5.90
N ASN A 141 -1.44 -22.89 6.22
CA ASN A 141 -2.47 -23.89 6.07
C ASN A 141 -3.73 -23.56 6.89
N MET A 142 -3.55 -23.10 8.12
CA MET A 142 -4.66 -22.67 8.97
C MET A 142 -5.39 -21.45 8.37
N ILE A 143 -4.64 -20.45 7.88
CA ILE A 143 -5.22 -19.25 7.27
C ILE A 143 -5.94 -19.56 5.97
N ASP A 144 -5.40 -20.44 5.12
CA ASP A 144 -6.02 -20.73 3.83
C ASP A 144 -7.26 -21.64 3.96
N ASN A 145 -7.29 -22.53 4.94
CA ASN A 145 -8.37 -23.54 5.08
C ASN A 145 -9.44 -23.16 6.12
N SER A 146 -9.04 -22.60 7.27
CA SER A 146 -9.98 -22.42 8.41
C SER A 146 -10.34 -20.95 8.65
N TYR A 147 -9.42 -20.02 8.41
CA TYR A 147 -9.60 -18.59 8.73
C TYR A 147 -9.11 -17.69 7.58
N PRO A 148 -9.74 -17.77 6.39
CA PRO A 148 -9.22 -17.13 5.19
C PRO A 148 -9.17 -15.60 5.32
N LEU A 149 -8.01 -15.04 4.99
CA LEU A 149 -7.83 -13.61 4.82
C LEU A 149 -8.06 -13.20 3.36
N VAL A 150 -8.87 -12.16 3.16
CA VAL A 150 -9.23 -11.63 1.85
C VAL A 150 -7.98 -11.39 1.00
N ARG A 151 -8.01 -11.91 -0.24
CA ARG A 151 -6.92 -11.74 -1.20
C ARG A 151 -6.97 -10.36 -1.86
N PRO A 152 -5.82 -9.78 -2.22
CA PRO A 152 -5.75 -8.50 -2.92
C PRO A 152 -6.50 -8.57 -4.25
N ARG A 153 -7.32 -7.56 -4.53
CA ARG A 153 -8.04 -7.42 -5.79
C ARG A 153 -7.92 -5.99 -6.30
N ILE A 154 -7.84 -5.85 -7.63
CA ILE A 154 -7.96 -4.57 -8.32
C ILE A 154 -9.44 -4.30 -8.56
N TYR A 155 -9.93 -3.19 -8.03
CA TYR A 155 -11.32 -2.76 -8.17
C TYR A 155 -11.50 -1.70 -9.25
N VAL A 156 -10.47 -0.89 -9.49
CA VAL A 156 -10.52 0.20 -10.45
C VAL A 156 -9.44 0.01 -11.50
N SER A 157 -9.85 -0.20 -12.75
CA SER A 157 -8.96 -0.08 -13.90
C SER A 157 -8.85 1.39 -14.29
N VAL A 158 -7.63 1.89 -14.39
CA VAL A 158 -7.35 3.27 -14.83
C VAL A 158 -7.09 3.32 -16.34
N TYR A 159 -7.06 2.16 -16.96
CA TYR A 159 -6.74 1.99 -18.36
C TYR A 159 -7.77 1.04 -18.98
N ASN A 160 -8.63 1.61 -19.76
CA ASN A 160 -9.47 0.87 -20.69
C ASN A 160 -8.72 0.65 -22.01
#